data_4fc1c64d4d9d71c8ff92ad6c5456f383
#
_entry.id   4fc1c64d4d9d71c8ff92ad6c5456f383
#
_cell.length_a   1.000
_cell.length_b   1.000
_cell.length_c   1.000
_cell.angle_alpha   90.00
_cell.angle_beta   90.00
_cell.angle_gamma   90.00
#
_symmetry.space_group_name_H-M   'P 1'
#
loop_
_entity.id
_entity.type
_entity.pdbx_description
1 polymer ?
#
loop_
_entity_poly.entity_id
_entity_poly.type
_entity_poly.pdbx_seq_one_letter_code
_entity_poly.pdbx_strand_id
1 'polypeptide(L)'
;CAIYTSSQLPPVVSFGGTYELFHQGQISLIDCIIEFDAPMKQGRIQAAVSSRESIYLRNIYVRNATHFVWNPDGSNLAALSENWCRAEEFAHGITSMPHEGRVYPSPIYMDGKKLGENTWSMGVEIAKPPAGLLEKHRYCLPLWQDVTSYNVKDYGAKGDGITDDTKALQNAINQNEYVFLPKGYY
;
A
#
# COMPACT_ATOMS: atom_id res chain seq x y z
N CYS A 1 -0.74 5.23 3.47
CA CYS A 1 -1.92 4.83 4.25
C CYS A 1 -1.67 5.06 5.74
N ALA A 2 -2.68 5.51 6.48
CA ALA A 2 -2.65 5.56 7.95
C ALA A 2 -3.86 4.81 8.49
N ILE A 3 -3.62 3.93 9.46
CA ILE A 3 -4.64 3.11 10.09
C ILE A 3 -4.51 3.28 11.60
N TYR A 4 -5.58 3.76 12.23
CA TYR A 4 -5.71 3.87 13.67
C TYR A 4 -6.74 2.85 14.14
N THR A 5 -6.39 2.01 15.09
CA THR A 5 -7.23 0.89 15.48
C THR A 5 -7.17 0.58 16.97
N SER A 6 -8.18 -0.12 17.45
CA SER A 6 -8.26 -0.57 18.84
C SER A 6 -7.33 -1.75 19.11
N SER A 7 -6.65 -1.73 20.26
CA SER A 7 -5.80 -2.81 20.75
C SER A 7 -6.55 -4.09 21.15
N GLN A 8 -7.88 -4.11 21.06
CA GLN A 8 -8.69 -5.29 21.38
C GLN A 8 -9.10 -6.08 20.13
N LEU A 9 -8.76 -5.59 18.95
CA LEU A 9 -9.11 -6.22 17.68
C LEU A 9 -7.99 -7.15 17.18
N PRO A 10 -8.33 -8.12 16.31
CA PRO A 10 -7.35 -8.92 15.60
C PRO A 10 -6.41 -8.05 14.75
N PRO A 11 -5.39 -8.62 14.09
CA PRO A 11 -4.50 -7.89 13.21
C PRO A 11 -5.27 -6.96 12.26
N VAL A 12 -4.73 -5.78 12.02
CA VAL A 12 -5.36 -4.76 11.14
C VAL A 12 -5.61 -5.32 9.75
N VAL A 13 -4.66 -6.12 9.28
CA VAL A 13 -4.77 -6.81 8.01
C VAL A 13 -4.63 -8.30 8.27
N SER A 14 -5.68 -9.06 7.99
CA SER A 14 -5.67 -10.50 8.07
C SER A 14 -6.10 -11.07 6.72
N PHE A 15 -5.22 -11.86 6.14
CA PHE A 15 -5.45 -12.58 4.90
C PHE A 15 -5.19 -14.07 5.09
N GLY A 16 -5.89 -14.86 4.31
CA GLY A 16 -5.78 -16.30 4.32
C GLY A 16 -6.89 -16.96 5.16
N GLY A 17 -7.62 -17.80 4.51
CA GLY A 17 -8.66 -18.63 5.12
C GLY A 17 -8.09 -19.98 5.60
N THR A 18 -8.95 -20.74 6.23
CA THR A 18 -8.67 -22.12 6.66
C THR A 18 -8.64 -23.14 5.50
N TYR A 19 -8.85 -22.70 4.28
CA TYR A 19 -8.91 -23.57 3.10
C TYR A 19 -7.51 -23.82 2.55
N GLU A 20 -7.03 -25.02 2.72
CA GLU A 20 -5.67 -25.47 2.34
C GLU A 20 -5.44 -25.52 0.81
N LEU A 21 -6.46 -25.29 0.00
CA LEU A 21 -6.42 -25.61 -1.43
C LEU A 21 -6.25 -24.41 -2.39
N PHE A 22 -6.40 -23.18 -1.90
CA PHE A 22 -6.31 -22.00 -2.79
C PHE A 22 -5.61 -20.85 -2.11
N HIS A 23 -4.62 -20.28 -2.79
CA HIS A 23 -4.03 -19.01 -2.43
C HIS A 23 -5.04 -17.90 -2.72
N GLN A 24 -5.34 -17.09 -1.72
CA GLN A 24 -6.44 -16.12 -1.79
C GLN A 24 -5.99 -14.70 -2.03
N GLY A 25 -4.68 -14.46 -2.12
CA GLY A 25 -4.19 -13.13 -2.43
C GLY A 25 -2.78 -12.84 -1.93
N GLN A 26 -2.41 -11.61 -2.08
CA GLN A 26 -1.17 -11.06 -1.57
C GLN A 26 -1.43 -9.68 -0.99
N ILE A 27 -0.60 -9.27 -0.06
CA ILE A 27 -0.63 -7.91 0.48
C ILE A 27 0.68 -7.20 0.19
N SER A 28 0.57 -5.95 -0.24
CA SER A 28 1.70 -5.05 -0.38
C SER A 28 1.36 -3.73 0.31
N LEU A 29 2.14 -3.38 1.33
CA LEU A 29 2.03 -2.12 2.05
C LEU A 29 3.32 -1.33 1.90
N ILE A 30 3.21 -0.10 1.43
CA ILE A 30 4.34 0.80 1.23
C ILE A 30 4.01 2.15 1.88
N ASP A 31 4.95 2.69 2.66
CA ASP A 31 4.80 3.99 3.34
C ASP A 31 3.51 4.06 4.16
N CYS A 32 3.30 3.09 5.03
CA CYS A 32 2.10 3.00 5.86
C CYS A 32 2.40 3.25 7.33
N ILE A 33 1.41 3.83 8.01
CA ILE A 33 1.41 4.07 9.44
C ILE A 33 0.28 3.25 10.05
N ILE A 34 0.59 2.44 11.07
CA ILE A 34 -0.38 1.63 11.79
C ILE A 34 -0.18 1.90 13.29
N GLU A 35 -1.19 2.46 13.91
CA GLU A 35 -1.18 2.81 15.33
C GLU A 35 -2.35 2.16 16.05
N PHE A 36 -2.04 1.40 17.08
CA PHE A 36 -3.02 0.90 18.02
C PHE A 36 -3.22 1.90 19.16
N ASP A 37 -4.43 2.00 19.68
CA ASP A 37 -4.80 2.95 20.74
C ASP A 37 -4.05 2.72 22.04
N ALA A 38 -3.67 1.47 22.33
CA ALA A 38 -2.90 1.10 23.51
C ALA A 38 -2.01 -0.12 23.24
N PRO A 39 -0.93 -0.28 24.02
CA PRO A 39 -0.14 -1.52 24.00
C PRO A 39 -0.98 -2.71 24.43
N MET A 40 -0.67 -3.86 23.90
CA MET A 40 -1.32 -5.10 24.27
C MET A 40 -0.92 -5.52 25.71
N LYS A 41 -1.87 -6.08 26.43
CA LYS A 41 -1.58 -6.68 27.74
C LYS A 41 -0.53 -7.78 27.62
N GLN A 42 0.30 -7.90 28.65
CA GLN A 42 1.44 -8.82 28.68
C GLN A 42 1.09 -10.24 28.19
N GLY A 43 1.92 -10.78 27.30
CA GLY A 43 1.78 -12.13 26.77
C GLY A 43 0.84 -12.29 25.58
N ARG A 44 0.22 -11.20 25.11
CA ARG A 44 -0.60 -11.24 23.89
C ARG A 44 0.14 -10.61 22.70
N ILE A 45 -0.17 -11.09 21.52
CA ILE A 45 0.39 -10.61 20.28
C ILE A 45 -0.57 -9.57 19.69
N GLN A 46 0.00 -8.41 19.35
CA GLN A 46 -0.66 -7.35 18.60
C GLN A 46 0.18 -7.08 17.35
N ALA A 47 -0.27 -7.59 16.24
CA ALA A 47 0.44 -7.50 14.97
C ALA A 47 -0.28 -6.57 14.00
N ALA A 48 0.48 -5.84 13.20
CA ALA A 48 -0.09 -5.03 12.13
C ALA A 48 -0.65 -5.89 11.00
N VAL A 49 0.08 -6.94 10.64
CA VAL A 49 -0.28 -7.86 9.56
C VAL A 49 -0.22 -9.30 10.05
N SER A 50 -1.21 -10.09 9.68
CA SER A 50 -1.18 -11.54 9.78
C SER A 50 -1.68 -12.15 8.48
N SER A 51 -0.87 -12.97 7.84
CA SER A 51 -1.26 -13.62 6.60
C SER A 51 -0.41 -14.86 6.37
N ARG A 52 -1.04 -15.90 5.86
CA ARG A 52 -0.35 -17.09 5.33
C ARG A 52 0.02 -16.96 3.86
N GLU A 53 -0.40 -15.85 3.25
CA GLU A 53 -0.17 -15.53 1.84
C GLU A 53 1.07 -14.67 1.66
N SER A 54 1.38 -14.33 0.42
CA SER A 54 2.53 -13.47 0.12
C SER A 54 2.36 -12.08 0.73
N ILE A 55 3.42 -11.61 1.37
CA ILE A 55 3.48 -10.32 2.05
C ILE A 55 4.67 -9.53 1.51
N TYR A 56 4.45 -8.27 1.17
CA TYR A 56 5.51 -7.31 0.94
C TYR A 56 5.25 -6.04 1.74
N LEU A 57 6.18 -5.69 2.60
CA LEU A 57 6.13 -4.46 3.41
C LEU A 57 7.37 -3.62 3.10
N ARG A 58 7.18 -2.33 2.91
CA ARG A 58 8.28 -1.38 2.77
C ARG A 58 7.97 -0.08 3.48
N ASN A 59 8.91 0.35 4.33
CA ASN A 59 8.80 1.59 5.09
C ASN A 59 7.51 1.68 5.90
N ILE A 60 7.29 0.69 6.75
CA ILE A 60 6.11 0.55 7.60
C ILE A 60 6.42 1.02 9.01
N TYR A 61 5.59 1.90 9.52
CA TYR A 61 5.66 2.41 10.90
C TYR A 61 4.54 1.82 11.73
N VAL A 62 4.90 1.27 12.89
CA VAL A 62 3.92 0.77 13.85
C VAL A 62 4.13 1.42 15.22
N ARG A 63 3.05 1.56 15.98
CA ARG A 63 3.06 1.98 17.37
C ARG A 63 2.12 1.11 18.20
N ASN A 64 2.50 0.88 19.45
CA ASN A 64 1.77 0.00 20.36
C ASN A 64 1.58 -1.42 19.81
N ALA A 65 2.43 -1.87 18.88
CA ALA A 65 2.42 -3.20 18.31
C ALA A 65 3.56 -4.05 18.88
N THR A 66 3.33 -5.35 18.99
CA THR A 66 4.37 -6.32 19.32
C THR A 66 5.09 -6.81 18.06
N HIS A 67 4.40 -6.81 16.93
CA HIS A 67 4.91 -7.31 15.65
C HIS A 67 4.41 -6.46 14.49
N PHE A 68 5.25 -6.32 13.48
CA PHE A 68 4.83 -5.88 12.14
C PHE A 68 4.06 -6.99 11.44
N VAL A 69 4.62 -8.21 11.51
CA VAL A 69 4.01 -9.42 10.93
C VAL A 69 4.01 -10.53 11.96
N TRP A 70 2.89 -11.21 12.07
CA TRP A 70 2.76 -12.41 12.87
C TRP A 70 1.98 -13.49 12.12
N ASN A 71 2.61 -14.63 11.91
CA ASN A 71 2.01 -15.78 11.28
C ASN A 71 2.26 -17.05 12.10
N PRO A 72 1.29 -17.96 12.13
CA PRO A 72 1.44 -19.22 12.89
C PRO A 72 2.56 -20.14 12.35
N ASP A 73 2.96 -19.96 11.10
CA ASP A 73 4.02 -20.74 10.45
C ASP A 73 5.45 -20.26 10.80
N GLY A 74 5.56 -19.17 11.58
CA GLY A 74 6.83 -18.63 12.02
C GLY A 74 7.45 -17.55 11.14
N SER A 75 6.81 -17.15 10.06
CA SER A 75 7.27 -16.01 9.25
C SER A 75 6.90 -14.68 9.93
N ASN A 76 7.66 -14.31 10.96
CA ASN A 76 7.35 -13.21 11.86
C ASN A 76 8.37 -12.10 11.77
N LEU A 77 7.91 -10.86 12.00
CA LEU A 77 8.75 -9.68 12.17
C LEU A 77 8.31 -8.92 13.41
N ALA A 78 9.12 -9.03 14.48
CA ALA A 78 8.83 -8.37 15.76
C ALA A 78 9.12 -6.87 15.70
N ALA A 79 8.34 -6.09 16.43
CA ALA A 79 8.67 -4.71 16.76
C ALA A 79 9.69 -4.67 17.91
N LEU A 80 10.56 -3.65 17.95
CA LEU A 80 11.60 -3.52 18.96
C LEU A 80 11.06 -2.97 20.30
N SER A 81 9.96 -2.25 20.25
CA SER A 81 9.33 -1.64 21.42
C SER A 81 7.87 -1.31 21.14
N GLU A 82 7.14 -0.94 22.20
CA GLU A 82 5.77 -0.41 22.10
C GLU A 82 5.73 1.04 21.56
N ASN A 83 6.87 1.74 21.53
CA ASN A 83 7.00 3.03 20.86
C ASN A 83 7.00 2.87 19.34
N TRP A 84 7.10 3.99 18.65
CA TRP A 84 7.22 3.95 17.19
C TRP A 84 8.42 3.11 16.74
N CYS A 85 8.12 2.10 15.93
CA CYS A 85 9.12 1.30 15.23
C CYS A 85 8.87 1.35 13.73
N ARG A 86 9.95 1.28 12.98
CA ARG A 86 9.94 1.18 11.52
C ARG A 86 10.51 -0.15 11.08
N ALA A 87 9.84 -0.81 10.15
CA ALA A 87 10.41 -1.87 9.32
C ALA A 87 10.79 -1.26 7.98
N GLU A 88 12.06 -1.37 7.61
CA GLU A 88 12.53 -0.88 6.33
C GLU A 88 11.96 -1.70 5.19
N GLU A 89 12.13 -3.01 5.24
CA GLU A 89 11.59 -3.92 4.24
C GLU A 89 11.39 -5.33 4.79
N PHE A 90 10.31 -5.98 4.38
CA PHE A 90 10.00 -7.37 4.67
C PHE A 90 9.31 -8.00 3.48
N ALA A 91 9.71 -9.19 3.10
CA ALA A 91 9.09 -9.98 2.06
C ALA A 91 8.88 -11.42 2.53
N HIS A 92 7.71 -11.95 2.28
CA HIS A 92 7.37 -13.34 2.48
C HIS A 92 6.64 -13.88 1.26
N GLY A 93 7.20 -14.91 0.65
CA GLY A 93 6.57 -15.65 -0.44
C GLY A 93 6.01 -16.96 0.09
N ILE A 94 4.83 -17.30 -0.33
CA ILE A 94 4.22 -18.58 0.03
C ILE A 94 5.03 -19.74 -0.54
N THR A 95 5.04 -20.83 0.19
CA THR A 95 5.45 -22.11 -0.36
C THR A 95 4.26 -22.72 -1.06
N SER A 96 4.37 -22.96 -2.37
CA SER A 96 3.30 -23.61 -3.12
C SER A 96 2.97 -24.97 -2.56
N MET A 97 1.71 -25.35 -2.64
CA MET A 97 1.25 -26.65 -2.15
C MET A 97 2.03 -27.81 -2.81
N PRO A 98 2.31 -28.86 -2.06
CA PRO A 98 2.99 -30.03 -2.60
C PRO A 98 2.12 -30.63 -3.73
N HIS A 99 2.66 -30.66 -4.93
CA HIS A 99 2.14 -31.47 -5.99
C HIS A 99 3.06 -32.69 -6.12
N GLU A 100 2.52 -33.88 -6.03
CA GLU A 100 3.32 -35.13 -6.07
C GLU A 100 4.46 -35.20 -5.04
N GLY A 101 4.23 -34.65 -3.83
CA GLY A 101 5.23 -34.65 -2.78
C GLY A 101 6.37 -33.65 -2.93
N ARG A 102 6.30 -32.76 -3.94
CA ARG A 102 7.30 -31.68 -4.15
C ARG A 102 6.80 -30.37 -3.57
N VAL A 103 7.69 -29.71 -2.86
CA VAL A 103 7.47 -28.37 -2.31
C VAL A 103 8.22 -27.36 -3.17
N TYR A 104 7.53 -26.33 -3.62
CA TYR A 104 8.10 -25.26 -4.44
C TYR A 104 8.21 -24.00 -3.61
N PRO A 105 9.41 -23.66 -3.08
CA PRO A 105 9.62 -22.41 -2.37
C PRO A 105 9.49 -21.23 -3.33
N SER A 106 9.08 -20.07 -2.80
CA SER A 106 9.08 -18.80 -3.51
C SER A 106 10.29 -17.97 -3.07
N PRO A 107 11.48 -18.18 -3.63
CA PRO A 107 12.67 -17.47 -3.17
C PRO A 107 12.56 -15.96 -3.46
N ILE A 108 13.10 -15.18 -2.54
CA ILE A 108 13.13 -13.72 -2.63
C ILE A 108 14.36 -13.30 -3.41
N TYR A 109 14.16 -12.49 -4.45
CA TYR A 109 15.23 -11.90 -5.27
C TYR A 109 15.15 -10.38 -5.25
N MET A 110 16.30 -9.73 -5.24
CA MET A 110 16.47 -8.30 -5.46
C MET A 110 17.65 -8.11 -6.43
N ASP A 111 17.45 -7.38 -7.50
CA ASP A 111 18.45 -7.12 -8.54
C ASP A 111 19.15 -8.40 -9.04
N GLY A 112 18.38 -9.47 -9.22
CA GLY A 112 18.87 -10.78 -9.67
C GLY A 112 19.62 -11.60 -8.61
N LYS A 113 19.80 -11.06 -7.39
CA LYS A 113 20.45 -11.75 -6.29
C LYS A 113 19.42 -12.39 -5.36
N LYS A 114 19.58 -13.69 -5.10
CA LYS A 114 18.76 -14.40 -4.11
C LYS A 114 19.10 -13.92 -2.70
N LEU A 115 18.09 -13.46 -1.97
CA LEU A 115 18.19 -12.95 -0.59
C LEU A 115 17.70 -13.94 0.45
N GLY A 116 16.69 -14.73 0.13
CA GLY A 116 16.11 -15.72 1.04
C GLY A 116 15.33 -16.79 0.30
N GLU A 117 15.00 -17.88 1.00
CA GLU A 117 14.21 -18.96 0.41
C GLU A 117 12.76 -18.54 0.19
N ASN A 118 12.08 -18.11 1.23
CA ASN A 118 10.71 -17.61 1.13
C ASN A 118 10.42 -16.44 2.09
N THR A 119 11.38 -16.06 2.90
CA THR A 119 11.25 -14.91 3.82
C THR A 119 12.56 -14.15 3.86
N TRP A 120 12.46 -12.83 3.85
CA TRP A 120 13.59 -11.92 3.96
C TRP A 120 13.15 -10.63 4.65
N SER A 121 14.02 -10.05 5.47
CA SER A 121 13.77 -8.79 6.14
C SER A 121 15.02 -7.94 6.24
N MET A 122 14.86 -6.64 6.27
CA MET A 122 15.90 -5.66 6.45
C MET A 122 15.42 -4.53 7.37
N GLY A 123 16.32 -4.10 8.27
CA GLY A 123 16.19 -2.85 9.01
C GLY A 123 14.93 -2.70 9.85
N VAL A 124 14.94 -3.23 11.08
CA VAL A 124 13.95 -2.83 12.09
C VAL A 124 14.61 -1.84 13.05
N GLU A 125 14.02 -0.67 13.21
CA GLU A 125 14.55 0.40 14.04
C GLU A 125 13.47 1.11 14.85
N ILE A 126 13.88 1.81 15.92
CA ILE A 126 12.99 2.71 16.67
C ILE A 126 12.98 4.04 15.95
N ALA A 127 11.91 4.32 15.22
CA ALA A 127 11.76 5.55 14.44
C ALA A 127 10.30 5.96 14.34
N LYS A 128 10.05 7.27 14.42
CA LYS A 128 8.73 7.86 14.15
C LYS A 128 8.53 8.07 12.67
N PRO A 129 7.28 7.98 12.18
CA PRO A 129 6.99 8.35 10.80
C PRO A 129 7.39 9.82 10.57
N PRO A 130 8.07 10.13 9.45
CA PRO A 130 8.40 11.49 9.10
C PRO A 130 7.14 12.30 8.78
N ALA A 131 7.19 13.59 9.07
CA ALA A 131 6.16 14.49 8.60
C ALA A 131 6.06 14.42 7.07
N GLY A 132 4.85 14.44 6.55
CA GLY A 132 4.62 14.38 5.10
C GLY A 132 4.72 12.98 4.49
N LEU A 133 4.88 11.91 5.27
CA LEU A 133 4.93 10.54 4.73
C LEU A 133 3.71 10.21 3.87
N LEU A 134 2.54 10.63 4.28
CA LEU A 134 1.29 10.35 3.58
C LEU A 134 1.05 11.33 2.43
N GLU A 135 1.48 12.57 2.62
CA GLU A 135 1.29 13.66 1.66
C GLU A 135 2.01 13.39 0.34
N LYS A 136 3.18 12.74 0.37
CA LYS A 136 3.92 12.38 -0.86
C LYS A 136 3.16 11.44 -1.79
N HIS A 137 2.12 10.75 -1.28
CA HIS A 137 1.24 9.88 -2.07
C HIS A 137 -0.08 10.56 -2.46
N ARG A 138 -0.26 11.83 -2.06
CA ARG A 138 -1.42 12.59 -2.47
C ARG A 138 -1.12 13.31 -3.76
N TYR A 139 -1.92 13.06 -4.77
CA TYR A 139 -1.96 13.91 -5.93
C TYR A 139 -2.66 15.21 -5.54
N CYS A 140 -2.01 16.33 -5.72
CA CYS A 140 -2.66 17.62 -5.64
C CYS A 140 -3.60 17.73 -6.84
N LEU A 141 -4.84 17.28 -6.67
CA LEU A 141 -5.86 17.56 -7.66
C LEU A 141 -6.12 19.08 -7.64
N PRO A 142 -6.15 19.74 -8.80
CA PRO A 142 -6.51 21.14 -8.86
C PRO A 142 -7.92 21.34 -8.29
N LEU A 143 -8.11 22.42 -7.55
CA LEU A 143 -9.43 22.76 -7.06
C LEU A 143 -10.36 23.01 -8.26
N TRP A 144 -11.65 22.70 -8.10
CA TRP A 144 -12.63 22.88 -9.18
C TRP A 144 -12.66 24.31 -9.73
N GLN A 145 -12.42 25.30 -8.86
CA GLN A 145 -12.32 26.70 -9.24
C GLN A 145 -11.13 26.99 -10.14
N ASP A 146 -10.01 26.28 -9.91
CA ASP A 146 -8.79 26.49 -10.70
C ASP A 146 -8.93 25.89 -12.09
N VAL A 147 -9.56 24.73 -12.22
CA VAL A 147 -9.73 24.06 -13.52
C VAL A 147 -10.78 24.73 -14.41
N THR A 148 -11.78 25.39 -13.84
CA THR A 148 -12.78 26.10 -14.67
C THR A 148 -12.19 27.26 -15.43
N SER A 149 -11.04 27.83 -15.00
CA SER A 149 -10.33 28.88 -15.72
C SER A 149 -9.66 28.41 -17.01
N TYR A 150 -9.53 27.11 -17.24
CA TYR A 150 -8.92 26.53 -18.45
C TYR A 150 -9.96 25.79 -19.30
N ASN A 151 -11.12 26.42 -19.46
CA ASN A 151 -12.27 25.86 -20.14
C ASN A 151 -12.02 25.76 -21.65
N VAL A 152 -12.19 24.56 -22.21
CA VAL A 152 -12.01 24.34 -23.66
C VAL A 152 -12.89 25.21 -24.52
N LYS A 153 -14.02 25.70 -24.01
CA LYS A 153 -14.90 26.64 -24.74
C LYS A 153 -14.26 27.98 -24.99
N ASP A 154 -13.35 28.44 -24.13
CA ASP A 154 -12.57 29.67 -24.31
C ASP A 154 -11.56 29.56 -25.46
N TYR A 155 -11.25 28.31 -25.85
CA TYR A 155 -10.40 27.98 -27.00
C TYR A 155 -11.20 27.68 -28.27
N GLY A 156 -12.52 27.84 -28.22
CA GLY A 156 -13.42 27.70 -29.36
C GLY A 156 -14.15 26.36 -29.47
N ALA A 157 -13.99 25.46 -28.51
CA ALA A 157 -14.74 24.21 -28.51
C ALA A 157 -16.23 24.45 -28.27
N LYS A 158 -17.09 23.76 -29.02
CA LYS A 158 -18.55 23.87 -28.88
C LYS A 158 -19.15 22.78 -28.02
N GLY A 159 -18.66 21.56 -28.14
CA GLY A 159 -19.19 20.43 -27.41
C GLY A 159 -20.64 20.11 -27.77
N ASP A 160 -21.01 20.30 -29.03
CA ASP A 160 -22.36 20.12 -29.56
C ASP A 160 -22.59 18.77 -30.26
N GLY A 161 -21.52 17.95 -30.36
CA GLY A 161 -21.54 16.64 -31.02
C GLY A 161 -21.59 16.73 -32.55
N ILE A 162 -21.41 17.90 -33.14
CA ILE A 162 -21.45 18.13 -34.58
C ILE A 162 -20.18 18.82 -35.05
N THR A 163 -19.71 19.83 -34.31
CA THR A 163 -18.50 20.59 -34.60
C THR A 163 -17.26 19.76 -34.30
N ASP A 164 -16.28 19.78 -35.20
CA ASP A 164 -14.97 19.22 -34.93
C ASP A 164 -14.18 20.12 -33.95
N ASP A 165 -14.16 19.73 -32.69
CA ASP A 165 -13.52 20.49 -31.62
C ASP A 165 -12.00 20.14 -31.46
N THR A 166 -11.44 19.28 -32.31
CA THR A 166 -10.06 18.78 -32.21
C THR A 166 -9.03 19.90 -32.07
N LYS A 167 -9.11 20.95 -32.88
CA LYS A 167 -8.16 22.08 -32.81
C LYS A 167 -8.28 22.87 -31.51
N ALA A 168 -9.50 23.09 -31.05
CA ALA A 168 -9.77 23.83 -29.83
C ALA A 168 -9.25 23.04 -28.60
N LEU A 169 -9.51 21.74 -28.53
CA LEU A 169 -9.00 20.84 -27.51
C LEU A 169 -7.48 20.81 -27.51
N GLN A 170 -6.85 20.62 -28.68
CA GLN A 170 -5.39 20.59 -28.78
C GLN A 170 -4.76 21.92 -28.34
N ASN A 171 -5.35 23.07 -28.72
CA ASN A 171 -4.86 24.37 -28.28
C ASN A 171 -4.97 24.55 -26.76
N ALA A 172 -6.07 24.12 -26.16
CA ALA A 172 -6.24 24.19 -24.73
C ALA A 172 -5.17 23.31 -24.00
N ILE A 173 -4.96 22.10 -24.47
CA ILE A 173 -3.96 21.15 -23.90
C ILE A 173 -2.53 21.70 -24.05
N ASN A 174 -2.19 22.28 -25.19
CA ASN A 174 -0.85 22.79 -25.44
C ASN A 174 -0.48 24.03 -24.59
N GLN A 175 -1.47 24.74 -24.10
CA GLN A 175 -1.28 26.02 -23.38
C GLN A 175 -1.47 25.87 -21.86
N ASN A 176 -2.04 24.77 -21.38
CA ASN A 176 -2.40 24.64 -19.97
C ASN A 176 -2.02 23.27 -19.45
N GLU A 177 -1.59 23.23 -18.20
CA GLU A 177 -1.33 22.00 -17.46
C GLU A 177 -2.61 21.21 -17.15
N TYR A 178 -3.72 21.94 -16.96
CA TYR A 178 -5.04 21.38 -16.69
C TYR A 178 -6.05 21.94 -17.67
N VAL A 179 -6.95 21.10 -18.15
CA VAL A 179 -7.99 21.53 -19.10
C VAL A 179 -9.35 21.05 -18.58
N PHE A 180 -10.29 21.98 -18.51
CA PHE A 180 -11.65 21.69 -18.10
C PHE A 180 -12.55 21.49 -19.32
N LEU A 181 -13.19 20.33 -19.38
CA LEU A 181 -14.21 20.01 -20.38
C LEU A 181 -15.60 20.13 -19.70
N PRO A 182 -16.35 21.20 -19.96
CA PRO A 182 -17.73 21.29 -19.50
C PRO A 182 -18.57 20.17 -20.11
N LYS A 183 -19.72 19.90 -19.53
CA LYS A 183 -20.65 18.91 -20.08
C LYS A 183 -20.95 19.23 -21.55
N GLY A 184 -20.74 18.26 -22.43
CA GLY A 184 -20.91 18.40 -23.89
C GLY A 184 -20.54 17.10 -24.61
N TYR A 185 -20.65 17.12 -25.93
CA TYR A 185 -20.16 16.08 -26.83
C TYR A 185 -19.06 16.70 -27.70
N TYR A 186 -17.83 16.33 -27.48
CA TYR A 186 -16.65 16.90 -28.15
C TYR A 186 -16.09 15.94 -29.20
#